data_37e8ac368e09030a4e87f8fb31b15178
#
_entry.id   37e8ac368e09030a4e87f8fb31b15178
#
_cell.length_a   1.000
_cell.length_b   1.000
_cell.length_c   1.000
_cell.angle_alpha   90.00
_cell.angle_beta   90.00
_cell.angle_gamma   90.00
#
_symmetry.space_group_name_H-M   'P 1'
#
loop_
_entity.id
_entity.type
_entity.pdbx_description
1 polymer ?
#
loop_
_entity_poly.entity_id
_entity_poly.type
_entity_poly.pdbx_seq_one_letter_code
_entity_poly.pdbx_strand_id
1 'polypeptide(L)'
;MYTRSRNDVEKVEWGGGTSERLLTAKDEMGFAVAHTIVRAGSSSKLQYRHHQEACYCIAGNGSVVEPDGTVHEITPGVIYVLPNHEPHDLRGGTEDMHLVSIFNPAITGDEKHTLSEDGYSSY
;
A
#
# COMPACT_ATOMS: atom_id res chain seq x y z
N MET A 1 -3.00 17.26 -20.45
CA MET A 1 -2.25 16.01 -20.26
C MET A 1 -0.93 16.32 -19.55
N TYR A 2 -0.54 15.47 -18.62
CA TYR A 2 0.74 15.63 -17.93
C TYR A 2 1.33 14.25 -17.59
N THR A 3 2.63 14.23 -17.33
CA THR A 3 3.36 13.04 -16.91
C THR A 3 4.10 13.33 -15.61
N ARG A 4 4.42 12.28 -14.87
CA ARG A 4 5.10 12.41 -13.59
C ARG A 4 5.93 11.14 -13.36
N SER A 5 7.19 11.31 -12.97
CA SER A 5 8.06 10.19 -12.61
C SER A 5 7.99 9.93 -11.11
N ARG A 6 8.17 8.68 -10.71
CA ARG A 6 8.32 8.32 -9.30
C ARG A 6 9.49 9.03 -8.63
N ASN A 7 10.47 9.50 -9.41
CA ASN A 7 11.62 10.23 -8.88
C ASN A 7 11.30 11.70 -8.58
N ASP A 8 10.16 12.20 -9.06
CA ASP A 8 9.76 13.60 -8.93
C ASP A 8 8.73 13.83 -7.83
N VAL A 9 8.29 12.78 -7.16
CA VAL A 9 7.24 12.86 -6.16
C VAL A 9 7.76 12.56 -4.77
N GLU A 10 6.98 12.94 -3.75
CA GLU A 10 7.30 12.68 -2.37
C GLU A 10 7.35 11.18 -2.09
N LYS A 11 8.40 10.75 -1.40
CA LYS A 11 8.56 9.39 -0.90
C LYS A 11 8.29 9.41 0.60
N VAL A 12 7.28 8.66 1.03
CA VAL A 12 6.88 8.56 2.43
C VAL A 12 7.30 7.22 2.99
N GLU A 13 8.04 7.24 4.10
CA GLU A 13 8.38 6.05 4.88
C GLU A 13 7.17 5.66 5.71
N TRP A 14 6.76 4.37 5.66
CA TRP A 14 5.57 3.93 6.40
C TRP A 14 5.82 2.72 7.33
N GLY A 15 7.08 2.43 7.61
CA GLY A 15 7.49 1.36 8.52
C GLY A 15 8.06 0.16 7.77
N GLY A 16 7.24 -0.60 7.06
CA GLY A 16 7.70 -1.77 6.28
C GLY A 16 8.27 -1.44 4.92
N GLY A 17 8.23 -0.18 4.51
CA GLY A 17 8.70 0.24 3.19
C GLY A 17 8.44 1.70 2.90
N THR A 18 8.30 2.02 1.62
CA THR A 18 8.11 3.37 1.13
C THR A 18 6.90 3.48 0.21
N SER A 19 6.34 4.69 0.12
CA SER A 19 5.24 5.02 -0.78
C SER A 19 5.61 6.28 -1.56
N GLU A 20 5.72 6.15 -2.87
CA GLU A 20 5.94 7.27 -3.79
C GLU A 20 4.60 7.67 -4.38
N ARG A 21 4.07 8.83 -3.99
CA ARG A 21 2.68 9.22 -4.22
C ARG A 21 2.52 9.93 -5.55
N LEU A 22 2.24 9.14 -6.60
CA LEU A 22 2.17 9.60 -7.98
C LEU A 22 0.92 10.45 -8.27
N LEU A 23 -0.23 10.05 -7.74
CA LEU A 23 -1.47 10.81 -7.80
C LEU A 23 -2.09 10.87 -6.42
N THR A 24 -2.55 12.05 -6.04
CA THR A 24 -3.21 12.30 -4.75
C THR A 24 -4.54 13.02 -5.00
N ALA A 25 -5.26 13.34 -3.93
CA ALA A 25 -6.50 14.11 -3.99
C ALA A 25 -6.31 15.46 -4.70
N LYS A 26 -5.11 16.03 -4.63
CA LYS A 26 -4.77 17.31 -5.27
C LYS A 26 -4.86 17.25 -6.79
N ASP A 27 -4.76 16.08 -7.39
CA ASP A 27 -4.87 15.89 -8.84
C ASP A 27 -6.31 15.76 -9.33
N GLU A 28 -7.27 15.67 -8.42
CA GLU A 28 -8.72 15.67 -8.70
C GLU A 28 -9.16 14.57 -9.68
N MET A 29 -8.53 13.42 -9.63
CA MET A 29 -8.87 12.27 -10.47
C MET A 29 -9.88 11.32 -9.83
N GLY A 30 -10.23 11.54 -8.55
CA GLY A 30 -11.16 10.69 -7.82
C GLY A 30 -10.50 9.47 -7.16
N PHE A 31 -9.23 9.21 -7.46
CA PHE A 31 -8.45 8.13 -6.86
C PHE A 31 -7.01 8.59 -6.66
N ALA A 32 -6.26 7.86 -5.84
CA ALA A 32 -4.83 8.07 -5.67
C ALA A 32 -4.06 6.84 -6.15
N VAL A 33 -2.83 7.07 -6.62
CA VAL A 33 -1.93 6.00 -7.07
C VAL A 33 -0.57 6.22 -6.44
N ALA A 34 -0.01 5.17 -5.86
CA ALA A 34 1.33 5.19 -5.31
C ALA A 34 2.15 4.01 -5.83
N HIS A 35 3.45 4.22 -5.99
CA HIS A 35 4.40 3.13 -6.15
C HIS A 35 4.89 2.77 -4.75
N THR A 36 4.51 1.59 -4.28
CA THR A 36 4.82 1.13 -2.93
C THR A 36 5.91 0.08 -2.98
N ILE A 37 6.92 0.24 -2.13
CA ILE A 37 7.95 -0.78 -1.95
C ILE A 37 7.77 -1.36 -0.56
N VAL A 38 7.67 -2.70 -0.49
CA VAL A 38 7.60 -3.47 0.75
C VAL A 38 8.93 -4.17 0.90
N ARG A 39 9.68 -3.84 1.97
CA ARG A 39 11.02 -4.39 2.16
C ARG A 39 10.98 -5.89 2.40
N ALA A 40 11.94 -6.60 1.81
CA ALA A 40 12.13 -8.03 2.04
C ALA A 40 12.19 -8.34 3.54
N GLY A 41 11.48 -9.37 3.97
CA GLY A 41 11.47 -9.81 5.36
C GLY A 41 10.67 -8.93 6.32
N SER A 42 10.04 -7.85 5.85
CA SER A 42 9.24 -6.98 6.71
C SER A 42 7.86 -7.57 7.00
N SER A 43 7.24 -7.12 8.09
CA SER A 43 5.88 -7.47 8.45
C SER A 43 5.23 -6.22 9.04
N SER A 44 4.11 -5.80 8.47
CA SER A 44 3.44 -4.57 8.86
C SER A 44 1.93 -4.79 8.93
N LYS A 45 1.36 -4.54 10.12
CA LYS A 45 -0.09 -4.63 10.33
C LYS A 45 -0.73 -3.31 9.94
N LEU A 46 -1.56 -3.33 8.92
CA LEU A 46 -2.13 -2.16 8.27
C LEU A 46 -3.65 -2.26 8.21
N GLN A 47 -4.31 -1.10 8.23
CA GLN A 47 -5.74 -1.00 7.99
C GLN A 47 -6.05 0.39 7.46
N TYR A 48 -6.79 0.47 6.35
CA TYR A 48 -7.24 1.74 5.78
C TYR A 48 -8.72 1.94 6.10
N ARG A 49 -9.00 2.72 7.14
CA ARG A 49 -10.36 2.89 7.70
C ARG A 49 -11.25 3.82 6.86
N HIS A 50 -10.62 4.65 6.02
CA HIS A 50 -11.31 5.68 5.23
C HIS A 50 -11.16 5.49 3.73
N HIS A 51 -10.47 4.44 3.28
CA HIS A 51 -10.19 4.19 1.88
C HIS A 51 -10.36 2.71 1.54
N GLN A 52 -10.83 2.43 0.33
CA GLN A 52 -10.62 1.12 -0.27
C GLN A 52 -9.23 1.12 -0.88
N GLU A 53 -8.59 -0.03 -0.93
CA GLU A 53 -7.28 -0.16 -1.55
C GLU A 53 -7.24 -1.38 -2.46
N ALA A 54 -6.56 -1.23 -3.60
CA ALA A 54 -6.16 -2.34 -4.45
C ALA A 54 -4.68 -2.20 -4.74
N CYS A 55 -3.94 -3.30 -4.68
CA CYS A 55 -2.49 -3.32 -4.92
C CYS A 55 -2.14 -4.38 -5.95
N TYR A 56 -1.47 -3.96 -7.01
CA TYR A 56 -1.02 -4.83 -8.09
C TYR A 56 0.49 -5.00 -8.01
N CYS A 57 0.95 -6.25 -7.90
CA CYS A 57 2.38 -6.57 -7.79
C CYS A 57 3.03 -6.55 -9.16
N ILE A 58 4.14 -5.81 -9.28
CA ILE A 58 4.90 -5.68 -10.52
C ILE A 58 6.32 -6.24 -10.43
N ALA A 59 6.85 -6.45 -9.21
CA ALA A 59 8.18 -7.01 -9.00
C ALA A 59 8.31 -7.56 -7.58
N GLY A 60 9.24 -8.47 -7.38
CA GLY A 60 9.52 -9.04 -6.07
C GLY A 60 8.47 -10.05 -5.64
N ASN A 61 8.37 -10.28 -4.33
CA ASN A 61 7.41 -11.23 -3.78
C ASN A 61 7.07 -10.89 -2.32
N GLY A 62 5.95 -11.40 -1.87
CA GLY A 62 5.52 -11.23 -0.50
C GLY A 62 4.21 -11.94 -0.23
N SER A 63 3.52 -11.53 0.81
CA SER A 63 2.22 -12.08 1.16
C SER A 63 1.37 -11.05 1.90
N VAL A 64 0.06 -11.29 1.89
CA VAL A 64 -0.91 -10.57 2.72
C VAL A 64 -1.60 -11.60 3.59
N VAL A 65 -1.62 -11.36 4.89
CA VAL A 65 -2.18 -12.30 5.86
C VAL A 65 -3.38 -11.68 6.54
N GLU A 66 -4.51 -12.39 6.49
CA GLU A 66 -5.73 -11.97 7.16
C GLU A 66 -5.64 -12.24 8.66
N PRO A 67 -6.46 -11.56 9.50
CA PRO A 67 -6.42 -11.76 10.95
C PRO A 67 -6.67 -13.20 11.40
N ASP A 68 -7.39 -14.00 10.60
CA ASP A 68 -7.65 -15.41 10.89
C ASP A 68 -6.48 -16.33 10.51
N GLY A 69 -5.39 -15.77 9.97
CA GLY A 69 -4.21 -16.52 9.57
C GLY A 69 -4.19 -16.96 8.10
N THR A 70 -5.25 -16.66 7.33
CA THR A 70 -5.25 -16.97 5.89
C THR A 70 -4.15 -16.20 5.18
N VAL A 71 -3.29 -16.90 4.44
CA VAL A 71 -2.15 -16.33 3.72
C VAL A 71 -2.45 -16.27 2.23
N HIS A 72 -2.27 -15.08 1.67
CA HIS A 72 -2.37 -14.85 0.23
C HIS A 72 -0.97 -14.55 -0.31
N GLU A 73 -0.43 -15.45 -1.14
CA GLU A 73 0.87 -15.24 -1.76
C GLU A 73 0.77 -14.19 -2.86
N ILE A 74 1.69 -13.22 -2.85
CA ILE A 74 1.71 -12.11 -3.79
C ILE A 74 2.99 -12.18 -4.61
N THR A 75 2.83 -12.34 -5.92
CA THR A 75 3.90 -12.38 -6.90
C THR A 75 3.53 -11.47 -8.09
N PRO A 76 4.48 -11.15 -9.00
CA PRO A 76 4.15 -10.30 -10.14
C PRO A 76 2.95 -10.80 -10.93
N GLY A 77 1.99 -9.91 -11.18
CA GLY A 77 0.74 -10.22 -11.85
C GLY A 77 -0.45 -10.48 -10.93
N VAL A 78 -0.22 -10.54 -9.61
CA VAL A 78 -1.29 -10.72 -8.62
C VAL A 78 -1.76 -9.36 -8.12
N ILE A 79 -3.08 -9.17 -8.05
CA ILE A 79 -3.70 -8.03 -7.38
C ILE A 79 -4.37 -8.51 -6.08
N TYR A 80 -4.22 -7.76 -4.99
CA TYR A 80 -5.07 -7.97 -3.83
C TYR A 80 -5.93 -6.73 -3.59
N VAL A 81 -7.12 -6.94 -3.04
CA VAL A 81 -8.15 -5.91 -2.93
C VAL A 81 -8.71 -5.88 -1.52
N LEU A 82 -8.80 -4.70 -0.94
CA LEU A 82 -9.34 -4.45 0.39
C LEU A 82 -10.60 -3.58 0.26
N PRO A 83 -11.76 -4.18 -0.08
CA PRO A 83 -12.96 -3.40 -0.40
C PRO A 83 -13.72 -2.91 0.85
N ASN A 84 -13.48 -3.50 2.02
CA ASN A 84 -14.25 -3.25 3.24
C ASN A 84 -13.39 -2.83 4.43
N HIS A 85 -12.25 -2.17 4.15
CA HIS A 85 -11.35 -1.68 5.20
C HIS A 85 -10.75 -2.80 6.05
N GLU A 86 -10.46 -3.95 5.44
CA GLU A 86 -9.99 -5.13 6.15
C GLU A 86 -8.61 -4.90 6.78
N PRO A 87 -8.44 -5.19 8.08
CA PRO A 87 -7.11 -5.22 8.67
C PRO A 87 -6.32 -6.39 8.08
N HIS A 88 -5.04 -6.19 7.86
CA HIS A 88 -4.18 -7.20 7.24
C HIS A 88 -2.73 -7.01 7.65
N ASP A 89 -1.94 -8.07 7.50
CA ASP A 89 -0.50 -8.03 7.72
C ASP A 89 0.18 -8.13 6.34
N LEU A 90 0.86 -7.08 5.94
CA LEU A 90 1.57 -7.01 4.66
C LEU A 90 3.03 -7.40 4.90
N ARG A 91 3.46 -8.45 4.25
CA ARG A 91 4.80 -9.04 4.45
C ARG A 91 5.61 -9.03 3.17
N GLY A 92 6.85 -8.54 3.28
CA GLY A 92 7.86 -8.73 2.24
C GLY A 92 8.39 -10.16 2.27
N GLY A 93 8.72 -10.68 1.09
CA GLY A 93 9.27 -12.02 0.93
C GLY A 93 10.79 -12.03 0.92
N THR A 94 11.37 -12.78 -0.03
CA THR A 94 12.83 -12.89 -0.20
C THR A 94 13.42 -11.69 -0.91
N GLU A 95 12.61 -10.95 -1.66
CA GLU A 95 12.99 -9.74 -2.39
C GLU A 95 12.03 -8.61 -2.03
N ASP A 96 12.48 -7.35 -2.19
CA ASP A 96 11.60 -6.20 -2.06
C ASP A 96 10.44 -6.32 -3.04
N MET A 97 9.22 -6.19 -2.52
CA MET A 97 8.02 -6.28 -3.33
C MET A 97 7.60 -4.90 -3.81
N HIS A 98 7.34 -4.75 -5.10
CA HIS A 98 6.87 -3.51 -5.69
C HIS A 98 5.40 -3.63 -6.05
N LEU A 99 4.61 -2.69 -5.54
CA LEU A 99 3.16 -2.65 -5.72
C LEU A 99 2.75 -1.33 -6.37
N VAL A 100 1.80 -1.39 -7.28
CA VAL A 100 1.02 -0.22 -7.68
C VAL A 100 -0.20 -0.20 -6.77
N SER A 101 -0.26 0.78 -5.87
CA SER A 101 -1.35 0.92 -4.88
C SER A 101 -2.34 1.97 -5.36
N ILE A 102 -3.62 1.62 -5.32
CA ILE A 102 -4.72 2.49 -5.76
C ILE A 102 -5.68 2.67 -4.58
N PHE A 103 -6.01 3.92 -4.26
CA PHE A 103 -6.89 4.29 -3.15
C PHE A 103 -8.15 4.99 -3.65
N ASN A 104 -9.29 4.60 -3.11
CA ASN A 104 -10.59 5.24 -3.35
C ASN A 104 -11.32 5.44 -2.00
N PRO A 105 -11.69 6.66 -1.60
CA PRO A 105 -11.33 7.94 -2.25
C PRO A 105 -9.82 8.20 -2.22
N ALA A 106 -9.39 9.20 -2.97
CA ALA A 106 -7.98 9.57 -3.06
C ALA A 106 -7.43 10.01 -1.70
N ILE A 107 -6.20 9.59 -1.39
CA ILE A 107 -5.46 10.12 -0.24
C ILE A 107 -4.98 11.53 -0.54
N THR A 108 -4.79 12.35 0.50
CA THR A 108 -4.33 13.74 0.34
C THR A 108 -2.86 13.80 -0.06
N GLY A 109 -2.08 12.78 0.32
CA GLY A 109 -0.65 12.70 0.10
C GLY A 109 0.16 12.93 1.36
N ASP A 110 -0.45 13.43 2.41
CA ASP A 110 0.21 13.76 3.68
C ASP A 110 0.01 12.70 4.76
N GLU A 111 -0.82 11.69 4.49
CA GLU A 111 -1.13 10.65 5.46
C GLU A 111 0.10 9.81 5.79
N LYS A 112 0.23 9.50 7.08
CA LYS A 112 1.23 8.57 7.61
C LYS A 112 0.52 7.53 8.45
N HIS A 113 1.02 6.31 8.45
CA HIS A 113 0.48 5.26 9.30
C HIS A 113 0.64 5.64 10.77
N THR A 114 -0.46 5.56 11.50
CA THR A 114 -0.51 5.78 12.95
C THR A 114 -0.96 4.49 13.61
N LEU A 115 -0.18 4.02 14.59
CA LEU A 115 -0.50 2.82 15.33
C LEU A 115 -1.78 3.05 16.15
N SER A 116 -2.77 2.18 15.99
CA SER A 116 -4.00 2.20 16.76
C SER A 116 -3.95 1.18 17.90
N GLU A 117 -4.94 1.25 18.81
CA GLU A 117 -4.99 0.39 20.01
C GLU A 117 -5.08 -1.09 19.68
N ASP A 118 -5.63 -1.46 18.52
CA ASP A 118 -5.74 -2.84 18.07
C ASP A 118 -4.44 -3.39 17.45
N GLY A 119 -3.38 -2.60 17.41
CA GLY A 119 -2.09 -2.99 16.88
C GLY A 119 -1.93 -2.80 15.38
N TYR A 120 -2.92 -2.24 14.68
CA TYR A 120 -2.84 -1.94 13.26
C TYR A 120 -2.52 -0.47 13.02
N SER A 121 -1.60 -0.20 12.10
CA SER A 121 -1.34 1.16 11.61
C SER A 121 -2.39 1.53 10.58
N SER A 122 -2.90 2.75 10.65
CA SER A 122 -3.94 3.21 9.73
C SER A 122 -3.81 4.69 9.38
N TYR A 123 -4.48 5.08 8.31
CA TYR A 123 -4.85 6.45 8.00
C TYR A 123 -6.16 6.51 7.25
#